data_d4af9f8063924b6e921a5f56b4f67cd3
#
_entry.id   d4af9f8063924b6e921a5f56b4f67cd3
#
_cell.length_a   1.000
_cell.length_b   1.000
_cell.length_c   1.000
_cell.angle_alpha   90.00
_cell.angle_beta   90.00
_cell.angle_gamma   90.00
#
_symmetry.space_group_name_H-M   'P 1'
#
loop_
_entity.id
_entity.type
_entity.pdbx_description
1 polymer ?
#
loop_
_entity_poly.entity_id
_entity_poly.type
_entity_poly.pdbx_seq_one_letter_code
_entity_poly.pdbx_strand_id
1 'polypeptide(L)'
;MKYSMPKWLQFLAKRFPGIRKSIANLDEVKIADHCEFDGVNFQFDSRVMDKKRFVAIAAGALESDEVKVAQRFLKKDDIVVEFGSGLGIAAARVNKVVGPKQHYCFEANPLVIEYAQKLFELNQIQIKIENVALGNGTPLPFYMVDDYILSSFQKPKGRDDWQQVDVPTIKCQEVVTSLKPTVIFCDIEGAELEYLDAQNYESVRKIVVELHPEIYGIDGVRHYYKRMENHGFKFRMRKGDTHCFIR
;
A
#
# COMPACT_ATOMS: atom_id res chain seq x y z
N MET A 1 -27.16 2.11 -10.22
CA MET A 1 -25.77 2.55 -10.11
C MET A 1 -24.95 1.84 -11.18
N LYS A 2 -24.25 2.58 -12.07
CA LYS A 2 -23.33 1.94 -13.03
C LYS A 2 -22.04 1.63 -12.25
N TYR A 3 -21.83 0.37 -11.89
CA TYR A 3 -20.55 -0.07 -11.36
C TYR A 3 -19.50 0.14 -12.46
N SER A 4 -18.59 1.09 -12.26
CA SER A 4 -17.41 1.21 -13.12
C SER A 4 -16.50 0.02 -12.79
N MET A 5 -16.05 -0.66 -13.82
CA MET A 5 -15.12 -1.78 -13.70
C MET A 5 -13.84 -1.31 -13.00
N PRO A 6 -13.36 -1.98 -11.95
CA PRO A 6 -12.13 -1.61 -11.24
C PRO A 6 -10.94 -1.41 -12.20
N LYS A 7 -10.03 -0.48 -11.90
CA LYS A 7 -8.88 -0.12 -12.77
C LYS A 7 -8.05 -1.35 -13.17
N TRP A 8 -7.79 -2.27 -12.23
CA TRP A 8 -7.06 -3.52 -12.48
C TRP A 8 -7.78 -4.47 -13.44
N LEU A 9 -9.10 -4.53 -13.37
CA LEU A 9 -9.92 -5.34 -14.28
C LEU A 9 -9.93 -4.76 -15.70
N GLN A 10 -9.88 -3.42 -15.81
CA GLN A 10 -9.70 -2.74 -17.10
C GLN A 10 -8.32 -3.03 -17.70
N PHE A 11 -7.29 -3.12 -16.86
CA PHE A 11 -5.93 -3.50 -17.27
C PHE A 11 -5.89 -4.94 -17.80
N LEU A 12 -6.44 -5.90 -17.06
CA LEU A 12 -6.54 -7.30 -17.51
C LEU A 12 -7.35 -7.44 -18.79
N ALA A 13 -8.47 -6.73 -18.90
CA ALA A 13 -9.32 -6.75 -20.09
C ALA A 13 -8.64 -6.14 -21.33
N LYS A 14 -7.71 -5.19 -21.16
CA LYS A 14 -6.86 -4.64 -22.24
C LYS A 14 -5.76 -5.61 -22.65
N ARG A 15 -5.11 -6.25 -21.70
CA ARG A 15 -3.97 -7.14 -21.95
C ARG A 15 -4.39 -8.52 -22.47
N PHE A 16 -5.60 -8.97 -22.08
CA PHE A 16 -6.18 -10.26 -22.43
C PHE A 16 -7.66 -10.10 -22.82
N PRO A 17 -7.97 -9.72 -24.07
CA PRO A 17 -9.35 -9.41 -24.50
C PRO A 17 -10.36 -10.56 -24.30
N GLY A 18 -9.89 -11.84 -24.28
CA GLY A 18 -10.72 -13.01 -24.03
C GLY A 18 -11.16 -13.23 -22.58
N ILE A 19 -10.47 -12.60 -21.61
CA ILE A 19 -10.68 -12.81 -20.17
C ILE A 19 -11.96 -12.13 -19.65
N ARG A 20 -12.53 -11.15 -20.36
CA ARG A 20 -13.72 -10.40 -19.87
C ARG A 20 -14.89 -11.29 -19.46
N LYS A 21 -15.17 -12.38 -20.19
CA LYS A 21 -16.24 -13.33 -19.87
C LYS A 21 -15.86 -14.25 -18.71
N SER A 22 -14.59 -14.66 -18.63
CA SER A 22 -14.10 -15.57 -17.58
C SER A 22 -14.01 -14.87 -16.21
N ILE A 23 -13.73 -13.56 -16.18
CA ILE A 23 -13.63 -12.79 -14.93
C ILE A 23 -15.01 -12.56 -14.28
N ALA A 24 -16.09 -12.50 -15.07
CA ALA A 24 -17.45 -12.36 -14.53
C ALA A 24 -17.88 -13.56 -13.66
N ASN A 25 -17.30 -14.74 -13.92
CA ASN A 25 -17.65 -16.01 -13.26
C ASN A 25 -16.45 -16.62 -12.51
N LEU A 26 -15.49 -15.81 -12.05
CA LEU A 26 -14.31 -16.32 -11.36
C LEU A 26 -14.62 -17.08 -10.07
N ASP A 27 -15.76 -16.81 -9.44
CA ASP A 27 -16.18 -17.54 -8.24
C ASP A 27 -16.45 -19.02 -8.51
N GLU A 28 -16.86 -19.37 -9.74
CA GLU A 28 -17.09 -20.75 -10.20
C GLU A 28 -15.82 -21.42 -10.77
N VAL A 29 -14.77 -20.64 -11.03
CA VAL A 29 -13.53 -21.14 -11.62
C VAL A 29 -12.60 -21.67 -10.52
N LYS A 30 -12.07 -22.88 -10.71
CA LYS A 30 -10.98 -23.41 -9.89
C LYS A 30 -9.68 -22.67 -10.28
N ILE A 31 -9.16 -21.85 -9.37
CA ILE A 31 -7.86 -21.21 -9.55
C ILE A 31 -6.79 -22.00 -8.78
N ALA A 32 -5.52 -21.85 -9.17
CA ALA A 32 -4.41 -22.32 -8.36
C ALA A 32 -4.39 -21.55 -7.02
N ASP A 33 -3.98 -22.20 -5.96
CA ASP A 33 -3.85 -21.61 -4.63
C ASP A 33 -2.50 -20.89 -4.41
N HIS A 34 -1.64 -20.90 -5.42
CA HIS A 34 -0.36 -20.19 -5.44
C HIS A 34 -0.05 -19.63 -6.82
N CYS A 35 0.72 -18.54 -6.86
CA CYS A 35 1.27 -17.98 -8.10
C CYS A 35 2.62 -17.32 -7.81
N GLU A 36 3.41 -17.08 -8.87
CA GLU A 36 4.65 -16.31 -8.81
C GLU A 36 4.54 -15.07 -9.69
N PHE A 37 5.00 -13.93 -9.18
CA PHE A 37 5.18 -12.70 -9.94
C PHE A 37 6.32 -11.85 -9.38
N ASP A 38 7.19 -11.27 -10.25
CA ASP A 38 8.38 -10.50 -9.87
C ASP A 38 9.33 -11.25 -8.91
N GLY A 39 9.41 -12.59 -9.01
CA GLY A 39 10.21 -13.43 -8.13
C GLY A 39 9.64 -13.59 -6.73
N VAL A 40 8.38 -13.23 -6.52
CA VAL A 40 7.63 -13.42 -5.27
C VAL A 40 6.59 -14.51 -5.47
N ASN A 41 6.61 -15.50 -4.56
CA ASN A 41 5.59 -16.54 -4.48
C ASN A 41 4.45 -16.05 -3.60
N PHE A 42 3.23 -16.09 -4.11
CA PHE A 42 2.01 -15.69 -3.42
C PHE A 42 1.13 -16.91 -3.17
N GLN A 43 0.51 -16.98 -2.01
CA GLN A 43 -0.46 -17.99 -1.65
C GLN A 43 -1.85 -17.35 -1.53
N PHE A 44 -2.88 -18.04 -2.04
CA PHE A 44 -4.26 -17.60 -1.88
C PHE A 44 -4.71 -17.82 -0.44
N ASP A 45 -5.30 -16.81 0.16
CA ASP A 45 -5.94 -16.87 1.48
C ASP A 45 -7.30 -16.17 1.43
N SER A 46 -8.38 -16.95 1.47
CA SER A 46 -9.76 -16.45 1.36
C SER A 46 -10.19 -15.57 2.55
N ARG A 47 -9.41 -15.52 3.62
CA ARG A 47 -9.69 -14.64 4.78
C ARG A 47 -9.35 -13.18 4.49
N VAL A 48 -8.44 -12.93 3.54
CA VAL A 48 -7.92 -11.59 3.25
C VAL A 48 -8.06 -11.20 1.78
N MET A 49 -8.42 -12.10 0.88
CA MET A 49 -8.60 -11.75 -0.53
C MET A 49 -9.60 -12.66 -1.24
N ASP A 50 -10.32 -12.12 -2.20
CA ASP A 50 -11.12 -12.88 -3.14
C ASP A 50 -10.28 -13.42 -4.31
N LYS A 51 -10.87 -14.34 -5.09
CA LYS A 51 -10.20 -14.91 -6.27
C LYS A 51 -9.82 -13.86 -7.31
N LYS A 52 -10.60 -12.78 -7.44
CA LYS A 52 -10.35 -11.70 -8.41
C LYS A 52 -9.07 -10.95 -8.05
N ARG A 53 -8.90 -10.67 -6.76
CA ARG A 53 -7.68 -10.02 -6.25
C ARG A 53 -6.46 -10.91 -6.44
N PHE A 54 -6.57 -12.21 -6.13
CA PHE A 54 -5.48 -13.15 -6.37
C PHE A 54 -5.07 -13.25 -7.83
N VAL A 55 -6.04 -13.27 -8.77
CA VAL A 55 -5.76 -13.20 -10.21
C VAL A 55 -5.10 -11.88 -10.59
N ALA A 56 -5.46 -10.76 -9.95
CA ALA A 56 -4.81 -9.47 -10.19
C ALA A 56 -3.34 -9.47 -9.73
N ILE A 57 -3.02 -10.14 -8.60
CA ILE A 57 -1.64 -10.38 -8.15
C ILE A 57 -0.87 -11.20 -9.18
N ALA A 58 -1.41 -12.34 -9.60
CA ALA A 58 -0.79 -13.23 -10.57
C ALA A 58 -0.53 -12.54 -11.93
N ALA A 59 -1.37 -11.58 -12.30
CA ALA A 59 -1.19 -10.75 -13.50
C ALA A 59 -0.25 -9.55 -13.30
N GLY A 60 0.26 -9.33 -12.08
CA GLY A 60 1.09 -8.19 -11.74
C GLY A 60 0.38 -6.83 -11.80
N ALA A 61 -0.95 -6.84 -11.66
CA ALA A 61 -1.76 -5.63 -11.76
C ALA A 61 -1.91 -4.91 -10.41
N LEU A 62 -1.85 -5.64 -9.30
CA LEU A 62 -1.99 -5.08 -7.97
C LEU A 62 -0.67 -4.42 -7.53
N GLU A 63 -0.75 -3.23 -6.95
CA GLU A 63 0.38 -2.43 -6.44
C GLU A 63 1.54 -2.29 -7.45
N SER A 64 1.16 -2.23 -8.73
CA SER A 64 2.16 -2.23 -9.82
C SER A 64 2.78 -0.84 -10.03
N ASP A 65 2.12 0.21 -9.62
CA ASP A 65 2.57 1.58 -9.83
C ASP A 65 3.62 1.95 -8.78
N GLU A 66 3.44 1.53 -7.53
CA GLU A 66 4.41 1.63 -6.42
C GLU A 66 5.72 0.91 -6.78
N VAL A 67 5.61 -0.34 -7.23
CA VAL A 67 6.79 -1.15 -7.61
C VAL A 67 7.56 -0.51 -8.78
N LYS A 68 6.88 0.04 -9.79
CA LYS A 68 7.53 0.74 -10.90
C LYS A 68 8.26 2.01 -10.45
N VAL A 69 7.64 2.76 -9.52
CA VAL A 69 8.29 3.93 -8.91
C VAL A 69 9.51 3.50 -8.10
N ALA A 70 9.38 2.42 -7.30
CA ALA A 70 10.48 1.85 -6.55
C ALA A 70 11.65 1.45 -7.45
N GLN A 71 11.40 0.66 -8.48
CA GLN A 71 12.44 0.24 -9.45
C GLN A 71 13.22 1.41 -10.07
N ARG A 72 12.56 2.55 -10.26
CA ARG A 72 13.17 3.72 -10.88
C ARG A 72 14.03 4.54 -9.93
N PHE A 73 13.63 4.64 -8.67
CA PHE A 73 14.19 5.63 -7.75
C PHE A 73 14.87 5.04 -6.51
N LEU A 74 14.53 3.82 -6.09
CA LEU A 74 15.17 3.19 -4.95
C LEU A 74 16.51 2.59 -5.30
N LYS A 75 17.36 2.48 -4.28
CA LYS A 75 18.68 1.87 -4.35
C LYS A 75 18.85 0.82 -3.25
N LYS A 76 19.85 -0.06 -3.41
CA LYS A 76 20.14 -1.11 -2.44
C LYS A 76 20.62 -0.61 -1.07
N ASP A 77 21.14 0.62 -1.00
CA ASP A 77 21.56 1.26 0.24
C ASP A 77 20.43 2.01 0.96
N ASP A 78 19.23 2.07 0.37
CA ASP A 78 18.08 2.72 0.99
C ASP A 78 17.58 1.95 2.22
N ILE A 79 17.14 2.70 3.21
CA ILE A 79 16.33 2.24 4.35
C ILE A 79 14.91 2.71 4.07
N VAL A 80 14.00 1.77 3.90
CA VAL A 80 12.60 2.02 3.54
C VAL A 80 11.72 1.89 4.77
N VAL A 81 10.84 2.85 4.95
CA VAL A 81 9.68 2.77 5.85
C VAL A 81 8.43 2.86 5.01
N GLU A 82 7.51 1.95 5.21
CA GLU A 82 6.23 1.87 4.50
C GLU A 82 5.07 1.95 5.51
N PHE A 83 4.21 2.94 5.33
CA PHE A 83 2.97 3.13 6.10
C PHE A 83 1.78 2.73 5.24
N GLY A 84 0.94 1.83 5.75
CA GLY A 84 -0.16 1.24 5.01
C GLY A 84 0.32 0.14 4.06
N SER A 85 1.07 -0.84 4.58
CA SER A 85 1.65 -1.90 3.74
C SER A 85 0.63 -2.95 3.27
N GLY A 86 -0.60 -2.92 3.77
CA GLY A 86 -1.64 -3.85 3.40
C GLY A 86 -1.21 -5.31 3.51
N LEU A 87 -1.43 -6.10 2.46
CA LEU A 87 -0.99 -7.50 2.36
C LEU A 87 0.53 -7.67 2.21
N GLY A 88 1.30 -6.59 2.19
CA GLY A 88 2.76 -6.63 2.00
C GLY A 88 3.21 -6.97 0.58
N ILE A 89 2.32 -6.85 -0.41
CA ILE A 89 2.60 -7.22 -1.81
C ILE A 89 3.63 -6.28 -2.42
N ALA A 90 3.43 -4.94 -2.30
CA ALA A 90 4.41 -3.96 -2.77
C ALA A 90 5.75 -4.15 -2.08
N ALA A 91 5.75 -4.27 -0.74
CA ALA A 91 6.96 -4.49 0.06
C ALA A 91 7.75 -5.71 -0.39
N ALA A 92 7.07 -6.86 -0.57
CA ALA A 92 7.71 -8.10 -1.02
C ALA A 92 8.32 -7.97 -2.42
N ARG A 93 7.57 -7.40 -3.37
CA ARG A 93 8.03 -7.18 -4.75
C ARG A 93 9.20 -6.18 -4.80
N VAL A 94 9.10 -5.05 -4.09
CA VAL A 94 10.19 -4.07 -3.98
C VAL A 94 11.44 -4.72 -3.41
N ASN A 95 11.31 -5.57 -2.41
CA ASN A 95 12.44 -6.28 -1.83
C ASN A 95 13.12 -7.22 -2.84
N LYS A 96 12.35 -7.95 -3.66
CA LYS A 96 12.90 -8.84 -4.69
C LYS A 96 13.54 -8.08 -5.86
N VAL A 97 12.92 -6.99 -6.33
CA VAL A 97 13.38 -6.29 -7.54
C VAL A 97 14.45 -5.23 -7.27
N VAL A 98 14.48 -4.63 -6.07
CA VAL A 98 15.45 -3.60 -5.69
C VAL A 98 16.40 -4.11 -4.60
N GLY A 99 15.88 -4.77 -3.59
CA GLY A 99 16.62 -5.27 -2.42
C GLY A 99 17.19 -4.15 -1.56
N PRO A 100 16.35 -3.27 -0.98
CA PRO A 100 16.82 -2.22 -0.10
C PRO A 100 17.54 -2.80 1.12
N LYS A 101 18.43 -2.02 1.73
CA LYS A 101 19.23 -2.43 2.88
C LYS A 101 18.38 -2.85 4.07
N GLN A 102 17.30 -2.12 4.31
CA GLN A 102 16.31 -2.41 5.35
C GLN A 102 14.93 -1.98 4.86
N HIS A 103 13.89 -2.70 5.28
CA HIS A 103 12.50 -2.38 4.99
C HIS A 103 11.66 -2.62 6.24
N TYR A 104 10.93 -1.60 6.66
CA TYR A 104 10.02 -1.61 7.81
C TYR A 104 8.63 -1.26 7.34
N CYS A 105 7.65 -2.06 7.72
CA CYS A 105 6.24 -1.87 7.38
C CYS A 105 5.42 -1.58 8.64
N PHE A 106 4.46 -0.68 8.51
CA PHE A 106 3.48 -0.33 9.53
C PHE A 106 2.08 -0.47 8.92
N GLU A 107 1.22 -1.25 9.58
CA GLU A 107 -0.10 -1.57 9.08
C GLU A 107 -1.14 -1.52 10.20
N ALA A 108 -2.29 -0.89 9.92
CA ALA A 108 -3.38 -0.75 10.89
C ALA A 108 -4.18 -2.04 11.06
N ASN A 109 -4.42 -2.77 9.97
CA ASN A 109 -5.29 -3.92 9.97
C ASN A 109 -4.57 -5.21 10.43
N PRO A 110 -4.85 -5.74 11.64
CA PRO A 110 -4.15 -6.92 12.15
C PRO A 110 -4.37 -8.17 11.30
N LEU A 111 -5.46 -8.26 10.56
CA LEU A 111 -5.78 -9.42 9.73
C LEU A 111 -4.81 -9.57 8.55
N VAL A 112 -4.47 -8.45 7.90
CA VAL A 112 -3.57 -8.49 6.74
C VAL A 112 -2.11 -8.68 7.14
N ILE A 113 -1.73 -8.31 8.36
CA ILE A 113 -0.38 -8.50 8.89
C ILE A 113 0.00 -9.98 8.97
N GLU A 114 -0.91 -10.84 9.42
CA GLU A 114 -0.66 -12.28 9.46
C GLU A 114 -0.34 -12.84 8.06
N TYR A 115 -1.06 -12.36 7.06
CA TYR A 115 -0.79 -12.73 5.67
C TYR A 115 0.58 -12.19 5.20
N ALA A 116 0.86 -10.92 5.45
CA ALA A 116 2.13 -10.28 5.06
C ALA A 116 3.34 -11.00 5.70
N GLN A 117 3.26 -11.36 6.98
CA GLN A 117 4.32 -12.13 7.66
C GLN A 117 4.57 -13.46 6.97
N LYS A 118 3.50 -14.24 6.66
CA LYS A 118 3.60 -15.50 5.93
C LYS A 118 4.17 -15.32 4.53
N LEU A 119 3.77 -14.23 3.83
CA LEU A 119 4.31 -13.87 2.52
C LEU A 119 5.82 -13.63 2.58
N PHE A 120 6.29 -12.88 3.59
CA PHE A 120 7.71 -12.60 3.77
C PHE A 120 8.50 -13.87 4.13
N GLU A 121 7.99 -14.71 5.02
CA GLU A 121 8.60 -16.00 5.38
C GLU A 121 8.70 -16.94 4.18
N LEU A 122 7.61 -17.12 3.43
CA LEU A 122 7.55 -17.96 2.22
C LEU A 122 8.62 -17.56 1.19
N ASN A 123 8.90 -16.27 1.10
CA ASN A 123 9.85 -15.72 0.13
C ASN A 123 11.25 -15.47 0.72
N GLN A 124 11.51 -15.82 1.98
CA GLN A 124 12.76 -15.55 2.68
C GLN A 124 13.16 -14.07 2.64
N ILE A 125 12.17 -13.18 2.80
CA ILE A 125 12.33 -11.73 2.79
C ILE A 125 12.40 -11.24 4.24
N GLN A 126 13.40 -10.42 4.56
CA GLN A 126 13.57 -9.86 5.89
C GLN A 126 12.94 -8.45 5.95
N ILE A 127 11.64 -8.40 6.18
CA ILE A 127 10.87 -7.18 6.42
C ILE A 127 10.30 -7.26 7.84
N LYS A 128 10.44 -6.18 8.61
CA LYS A 128 9.73 -6.05 9.88
C LYS A 128 8.40 -5.37 9.62
N ILE A 129 7.32 -5.98 10.09
CA ILE A 129 5.98 -5.41 10.03
C ILE A 129 5.39 -5.31 11.43
N GLU A 130 4.82 -4.15 11.75
CA GLU A 130 4.23 -3.84 13.05
C GLU A 130 2.76 -3.43 12.89
N ASN A 131 1.92 -3.87 13.84
CA ASN A 131 0.52 -3.47 13.89
C ASN A 131 0.39 -2.09 14.57
N VAL A 132 0.72 -1.07 13.82
CA VAL A 132 0.69 0.33 14.24
C VAL A 132 0.28 1.17 13.03
N ALA A 133 -0.62 2.10 13.22
CA ALA A 133 -0.98 3.06 12.19
C ALA A 133 -0.18 4.36 12.30
N LEU A 134 -0.02 5.06 11.19
CA LEU A 134 0.47 6.43 11.23
C LEU A 134 -0.61 7.33 11.85
N GLY A 135 -0.23 8.13 12.85
CA GLY A 135 -1.18 8.96 13.60
C GLY A 135 -0.48 9.91 14.58
N ASN A 136 -1.20 10.31 15.62
CA ASN A 136 -0.72 11.28 16.61
C ASN A 136 -0.12 10.65 17.89
N GLY A 137 -0.02 9.33 17.97
CA GLY A 137 0.46 8.59 19.16
C GLY A 137 -0.65 8.13 20.10
N THR A 138 -1.92 8.46 19.81
CA THR A 138 -3.08 7.98 20.58
C THR A 138 -3.76 6.85 19.80
N PRO A 139 -4.10 5.71 20.44
CA PRO A 139 -4.84 4.65 19.77
C PRO A 139 -6.12 5.16 19.14
N LEU A 140 -6.44 4.68 17.95
CA LEU A 140 -7.64 5.06 17.20
C LEU A 140 -8.51 3.85 16.90
N PRO A 141 -9.84 4.00 16.91
CA PRO A 141 -10.75 2.95 16.48
C PRO A 141 -10.59 2.70 14.98
N PHE A 142 -10.30 1.47 14.62
CA PHE A 142 -10.19 1.01 13.24
C PHE A 142 -11.33 0.03 12.95
N TYR A 143 -12.03 0.24 11.84
CA TYR A 143 -13.19 -0.55 11.44
C TYR A 143 -12.79 -1.51 10.34
N MET A 144 -12.65 -2.78 10.72
CA MET A 144 -12.36 -3.87 9.79
C MET A 144 -13.65 -4.36 9.13
N VAL A 145 -13.59 -4.62 7.84
CA VAL A 145 -14.66 -5.24 7.05
C VAL A 145 -14.06 -6.41 6.25
N ASP A 146 -14.92 -7.32 5.77
CA ASP A 146 -14.47 -8.52 5.04
C ASP A 146 -13.56 -8.19 3.85
N ASP A 147 -13.85 -7.14 3.10
CA ASP A 147 -12.91 -6.59 2.11
C ASP A 147 -11.96 -5.63 2.82
N TYR A 148 -10.74 -6.07 3.12
CA TYR A 148 -9.77 -5.33 3.93
C TYR A 148 -9.44 -3.93 3.36
N ILE A 149 -9.52 -3.70 2.05
CA ILE A 149 -9.29 -2.38 1.43
C ILE A 149 -10.34 -1.36 1.87
N LEU A 150 -11.54 -1.81 2.23
CA LEU A 150 -12.61 -0.95 2.74
C LEU A 150 -12.51 -0.71 4.24
N SER A 151 -11.54 -1.36 4.90
CA SER A 151 -11.27 -1.13 6.33
C SER A 151 -10.61 0.22 6.52
N SER A 152 -11.07 1.01 7.50
CA SER A 152 -10.58 2.37 7.69
C SER A 152 -10.82 2.89 9.11
N PHE A 153 -10.27 4.05 9.42
CA PHE A 153 -10.56 4.78 10.66
C PHE A 153 -11.94 5.47 10.67
N GLN A 154 -12.62 5.50 9.53
CA GLN A 154 -13.98 6.02 9.44
C GLN A 154 -14.99 4.89 9.58
N LYS A 155 -15.93 5.04 10.52
CA LYS A 155 -17.02 4.08 10.70
C LYS A 155 -17.81 3.90 9.40
N PRO A 156 -17.92 2.67 8.86
CA PRO A 156 -18.66 2.42 7.62
C PRO A 156 -20.12 2.85 7.74
N LYS A 157 -20.63 3.53 6.71
CA LYS A 157 -22.02 3.97 6.63
C LYS A 157 -22.85 2.96 5.84
N GLY A 158 -24.04 2.62 6.34
CA GLY A 158 -25.02 1.80 5.62
C GLY A 158 -24.66 0.32 5.49
N ARG A 159 -23.77 -0.19 6.36
CA ARG A 159 -23.43 -1.61 6.48
C ARG A 159 -23.17 -1.94 7.96
N ASP A 160 -23.44 -3.17 8.35
CA ASP A 160 -23.28 -3.67 9.73
C ASP A 160 -22.24 -4.79 9.84
N ASP A 161 -21.59 -5.17 8.73
CA ASP A 161 -20.57 -6.22 8.62
C ASP A 161 -19.16 -5.65 8.88
N TRP A 162 -18.97 -5.05 10.06
CA TRP A 162 -17.69 -4.51 10.47
C TRP A 162 -17.38 -4.88 11.94
N GLN A 163 -16.09 -4.97 12.21
CA GLN A 163 -15.56 -5.15 13.57
C GLN A 163 -14.66 -3.97 13.93
N GLN A 164 -14.85 -3.38 15.09
CA GLN A 164 -13.96 -2.34 15.60
C GLN A 164 -12.83 -2.96 16.41
N VAL A 165 -11.63 -2.48 16.18
CA VAL A 165 -10.43 -2.73 16.99
C VAL A 165 -9.76 -1.42 17.30
N ASP A 166 -9.11 -1.30 18.46
CA ASP A 166 -8.29 -0.13 18.77
C ASP A 166 -6.86 -0.41 18.29
N VAL A 167 -6.37 0.43 17.37
CA VAL A 167 -5.04 0.30 16.78
C VAL A 167 -4.12 1.35 17.39
N PRO A 168 -2.93 0.97 17.91
CA PRO A 168 -1.94 1.93 18.35
C PRO A 168 -1.49 2.79 17.17
N THR A 169 -1.17 4.05 17.44
CA THR A 169 -0.63 4.94 16.40
C THR A 169 0.75 5.46 16.77
N ILE A 170 1.53 5.81 15.75
CA ILE A 170 2.86 6.40 15.89
C ILE A 170 2.98 7.65 15.03
N LYS A 171 3.71 8.65 15.49
CA LYS A 171 4.00 9.84 14.70
C LYS A 171 5.09 9.54 13.67
N CYS A 172 4.92 10.01 12.44
CA CYS A 172 5.94 9.86 11.40
C CYS A 172 7.31 10.36 11.85
N GLN A 173 7.36 11.49 12.58
CA GLN A 173 8.59 12.05 13.12
C GLN A 173 9.31 11.09 14.08
N GLU A 174 8.60 10.33 14.90
CA GLU A 174 9.20 9.35 15.83
C GLU A 174 9.86 8.20 15.06
N VAL A 175 9.20 7.71 14.01
CA VAL A 175 9.73 6.67 13.11
C VAL A 175 10.97 7.21 12.36
N VAL A 176 10.89 8.41 11.81
CA VAL A 176 12.03 9.05 11.11
C VAL A 176 13.24 9.23 12.04
N THR A 177 13.00 9.65 13.29
CA THR A 177 14.07 9.86 14.27
C THR A 177 14.74 8.55 14.67
N SER A 178 13.96 7.49 14.89
CA SER A 178 14.45 6.20 15.39
C SER A 178 15.10 5.35 14.31
N LEU A 179 14.46 5.22 13.15
CA LEU A 179 14.90 4.35 12.07
C LEU A 179 15.77 5.04 11.03
N LYS A 180 15.76 6.37 10.98
CA LYS A 180 16.50 7.20 10.02
C LYS A 180 16.30 6.72 8.56
N PRO A 181 15.05 6.54 8.10
CA PRO A 181 14.79 6.07 6.76
C PRO A 181 15.31 7.06 5.72
N THR A 182 15.72 6.53 4.57
CA THR A 182 16.05 7.35 3.40
C THR A 182 14.88 7.47 2.43
N VAL A 183 13.91 6.57 2.56
CA VAL A 183 12.70 6.51 1.74
C VAL A 183 11.49 6.27 2.64
N ILE A 184 10.42 7.02 2.38
CA ILE A 184 9.09 6.75 2.93
C ILE A 184 8.19 6.34 1.78
N PHE A 185 7.53 5.19 1.93
CA PHE A 185 6.32 4.82 1.19
C PHE A 185 5.11 5.10 2.07
N CYS A 186 4.04 5.64 1.49
CA CYS A 186 2.83 5.92 2.26
C CYS A 186 1.59 5.75 1.38
N ASP A 187 0.74 4.83 1.79
CA ASP A 187 -0.62 4.64 1.30
C ASP A 187 -1.51 4.34 2.51
N ILE A 188 -2.17 5.38 3.04
CA ILE A 188 -2.97 5.31 4.27
C ILE A 188 -4.41 5.79 4.07
N GLU A 189 -4.89 5.59 2.83
CA GLU A 189 -6.29 5.71 2.46
C GLU A 189 -6.91 7.07 2.84
N GLY A 190 -6.16 8.16 2.56
CA GLY A 190 -6.65 9.54 2.65
C GLY A 190 -6.21 10.33 3.89
N ALA A 191 -5.37 9.76 4.75
CA ALA A 191 -4.83 10.45 5.92
C ALA A 191 -3.44 11.08 5.69
N GLU A 192 -2.92 11.02 4.46
CA GLU A 192 -1.57 11.49 4.08
C GLU A 192 -1.39 12.99 4.35
N LEU A 193 -2.44 13.79 4.12
CA LEU A 193 -2.38 15.22 4.35
C LEU A 193 -2.26 15.57 5.84
N GLU A 194 -2.75 14.72 6.71
CA GLU A 194 -2.72 14.96 8.15
C GLU A 194 -1.42 14.49 8.79
N TYR A 195 -0.95 13.30 8.42
CA TYR A 195 0.12 12.63 9.16
C TYR A 195 1.46 12.57 8.44
N LEU A 196 1.51 12.84 7.13
CA LEU A 196 2.76 12.88 6.36
C LEU A 196 3.11 14.33 5.99
N ASP A 197 3.63 15.08 6.95
CA ASP A 197 3.88 16.52 6.82
C ASP A 197 5.26 16.90 6.24
N ALA A 198 6.19 15.96 6.18
CA ALA A 198 7.59 16.12 5.75
C ALA A 198 8.44 17.07 6.64
N GLN A 199 7.91 17.49 7.78
CA GLN A 199 8.62 18.38 8.68
C GLN A 199 9.72 17.60 9.44
N ASN A 200 10.94 18.16 9.50
CA ASN A 200 12.10 17.54 10.19
C ASN A 200 12.48 16.13 9.71
N TYR A 201 12.24 15.79 8.43
CA TYR A 201 12.59 14.50 7.85
C TYR A 201 14.03 14.50 7.32
N GLU A 202 15.01 14.80 8.16
CA GLU A 202 16.41 15.07 7.76
C GLU A 202 17.05 13.89 6.99
N SER A 203 16.80 12.65 7.42
CA SER A 203 17.34 11.45 6.76
C SER A 203 16.62 11.10 5.47
N VAL A 204 15.35 11.51 5.32
CA VAL A 204 14.50 11.14 4.20
C VAL A 204 14.91 11.91 2.94
N ARG A 205 15.23 11.18 1.89
CA ARG A 205 15.58 11.73 0.57
C ARG A 205 14.48 11.56 -0.46
N LYS A 206 13.60 10.59 -0.25
CA LYS A 206 12.54 10.22 -1.20
C LYS A 206 11.24 9.95 -0.44
N ILE A 207 10.15 10.43 -1.00
CA ILE A 207 8.80 10.13 -0.53
C ILE A 207 8.02 9.61 -1.73
N VAL A 208 7.48 8.41 -1.59
CA VAL A 208 6.55 7.77 -2.53
C VAL A 208 5.22 7.68 -1.80
N VAL A 209 4.20 8.32 -2.34
CA VAL A 209 2.91 8.45 -1.67
C VAL A 209 1.77 8.24 -2.66
N GLU A 210 0.78 7.44 -2.30
CA GLU A 210 -0.50 7.43 -2.97
C GLU A 210 -1.34 8.59 -2.45
N LEU A 211 -1.90 9.41 -3.35
CA LEU A 211 -2.73 10.55 -3.00
C LEU A 211 -4.18 10.28 -3.41
N HIS A 212 -5.11 10.60 -2.52
CA HIS A 212 -6.53 10.28 -2.62
C HIS A 212 -7.38 11.54 -2.93
N PRO A 213 -7.36 12.05 -4.18
CA PRO A 213 -8.11 13.25 -4.54
C PRO A 213 -9.63 13.08 -4.40
N GLU A 214 -10.13 11.87 -4.38
CA GLU A 214 -11.54 11.56 -4.11
C GLU A 214 -11.94 11.84 -2.65
N ILE A 215 -10.97 11.88 -1.73
CA ILE A 215 -11.18 12.17 -0.30
C ILE A 215 -11.01 13.65 -0.02
N TYR A 216 -9.89 14.26 -0.45
CA TYR A 216 -9.54 15.65 -0.09
C TYR A 216 -9.50 16.61 -1.29
N GLY A 217 -9.97 16.17 -2.44
CA GLY A 217 -10.07 16.99 -3.65
C GLY A 217 -8.71 17.34 -4.27
N ILE A 218 -8.78 17.97 -5.45
CA ILE A 218 -7.58 18.40 -6.17
C ILE A 218 -6.81 19.51 -5.42
N ASP A 219 -7.51 20.30 -4.62
CA ASP A 219 -6.87 21.34 -3.81
C ASP A 219 -6.06 20.77 -2.66
N GLY A 220 -6.50 19.65 -2.06
CA GLY A 220 -5.71 18.87 -1.12
C GLY A 220 -4.41 18.37 -1.76
N VAL A 221 -4.49 17.82 -2.96
CA VAL A 221 -3.30 17.38 -3.72
C VAL A 221 -2.35 18.56 -3.97
N ARG A 222 -2.85 19.72 -4.41
CA ARG A 222 -2.03 20.94 -4.62
C ARG A 222 -1.38 21.41 -3.32
N HIS A 223 -2.13 21.36 -2.22
CA HIS A 223 -1.60 21.72 -0.91
C HIS A 223 -0.45 20.78 -0.49
N TYR A 224 -0.61 19.47 -0.72
CA TYR A 224 0.43 18.48 -0.44
C TYR A 224 1.70 18.77 -1.25
N TYR A 225 1.60 19.04 -2.56
CA TYR A 225 2.73 19.38 -3.41
C TYR A 225 3.49 20.61 -2.89
N LYS A 226 2.77 21.69 -2.55
CA LYS A 226 3.37 22.90 -2.01
C LYS A 226 4.06 22.65 -0.68
N ARG A 227 3.49 21.79 0.17
CA ARG A 227 4.11 21.36 1.43
C ARG A 227 5.42 20.63 1.17
N MET A 228 5.44 19.65 0.27
CA MET A 228 6.65 18.93 -0.10
C MET A 228 7.74 19.87 -0.62
N GLU A 229 7.36 20.80 -1.49
CA GLU A 229 8.29 21.81 -2.02
C GLU A 229 8.88 22.71 -0.92
N ASN A 230 8.06 23.17 0.02
CA ASN A 230 8.50 23.96 1.16
C ASN A 230 9.53 23.22 2.05
N HIS A 231 9.49 21.89 2.09
CA HIS A 231 10.44 21.04 2.80
C HIS A 231 11.58 20.52 1.90
N GLY A 232 11.74 21.11 0.70
CA GLY A 232 12.86 20.83 -0.20
C GLY A 232 12.68 19.59 -1.08
N PHE A 233 11.52 18.94 -1.04
CA PHE A 233 11.21 17.82 -1.93
C PHE A 233 10.66 18.34 -3.26
N LYS A 234 11.17 17.82 -4.37
CA LYS A 234 10.72 18.15 -5.72
C LYS A 234 9.97 16.97 -6.32
N PHE A 235 8.81 17.25 -6.89
CA PHE A 235 8.07 16.24 -7.67
C PHE A 235 8.94 15.69 -8.80
N ARG A 236 8.91 14.37 -8.98
CA ARG A 236 9.70 13.67 -10.01
C ARG A 236 8.86 12.84 -10.95
N MET A 237 7.85 12.16 -10.43
CA MET A 237 7.05 11.23 -11.22
C MET A 237 5.69 11.01 -10.58
N ARG A 238 4.70 10.79 -11.43
CA ARG A 238 3.39 10.24 -11.06
C ARG A 238 3.14 8.98 -11.87
N LYS A 239 2.61 7.95 -11.21
CA LYS A 239 2.12 6.75 -11.85
C LYS A 239 0.80 6.36 -11.18
N GLY A 240 -0.32 6.35 -11.94
CA GLY A 240 -1.62 6.26 -11.30
C GLY A 240 -1.86 7.40 -10.31
N ASP A 241 -2.15 7.05 -9.08
CA ASP A 241 -2.30 7.98 -7.97
C ASP A 241 -1.06 7.96 -7.02
N THR A 242 -0.02 7.19 -7.41
CA THR A 242 1.28 7.15 -6.72
C THR A 242 2.20 8.27 -7.22
N HIS A 243 2.70 9.08 -6.30
CA HIS A 243 3.52 10.26 -6.56
C HIS A 243 4.90 10.10 -5.90
N CYS A 244 5.95 10.51 -6.61
CA CYS A 244 7.33 10.47 -6.10
C CYS A 244 7.92 11.86 -5.98
N PHE A 245 8.45 12.16 -4.79
CA PHE A 245 9.14 13.39 -4.47
C PHE A 245 10.56 13.06 -4.00
N ILE A 246 11.55 13.88 -4.42
CA ILE A 246 12.97 13.66 -4.10
C ILE A 246 13.61 15.01 -3.74
N ARG A 247 14.48 15.00 -2.75
CA ARG A 247 15.36 16.13 -2.43
C ARG A 247 16.83 15.78 -2.52
#